data_f6737e9f2b7192622f0c0107506e7d09
#
_entry.id   f6737e9f2b7192622f0c0107506e7d09
#
_cell.length_a   1.000
_cell.length_b   1.000
_cell.length_c   1.000
_cell.angle_alpha   90.00
_cell.angle_beta   90.00
_cell.angle_gamma   90.00
#
_symmetry.space_group_name_H-M   'P 1'
#
loop_
_entity.id
_entity.type
_entity.pdbx_description
1 polymer ?
#
loop_
_entity_poly.entity_id
_entity_poly.type
_entity_poly.pdbx_seq_one_letter_code
_entity_poly.pdbx_strand_id
1 'polypeptide(L)'
;MKTVRVWLTRGLILTSLSLLLTSCISINLLPTERGLQEKVLSGEGAKDKLLLVPINGFIGDQTSRGLPFLGGKDDTVTRIRATLRKASQDPKVRGIVLLIDSAGGSVTASDRVYHLIREFKRKSGIPVIAMVGDMGASGAYYVSVAADEVWVHPTSVVGSIGVVIFNVGVTGLMQKIGVEDRSLASGPEKEMGSPLKPMTDEDKSLFQGLISDLYAQFFDIVSRNRQIAPDVLKPLADGRIYTARQALKHHLVDRIGYRDDLIHHLKRLMHVQRFEVIRYREPFLASTGIFGSESSLDSPLADAGKAAGLLTKSGPTMLYLWSPGFSGSIK
;
A
#
# COMPACT_ATOMS: atom_id res chain seq x y z
N MET A 1 4.59 -57.79 53.63
CA MET A 1 5.37 -57.57 52.39
C MET A 1 4.57 -56.94 51.22
N LYS A 2 3.28 -57.06 51.12
CA LYS A 2 2.46 -56.47 50.02
C LYS A 2 2.25 -54.93 50.12
N THR A 3 2.17 -54.38 51.32
CA THR A 3 1.92 -52.95 51.55
C THR A 3 3.11 -52.03 51.22
N VAL A 4 4.34 -52.49 51.44
CA VAL A 4 5.55 -51.69 51.15
C VAL A 4 5.77 -51.51 49.62
N ARG A 5 5.43 -52.52 48.82
CA ARG A 5 5.53 -52.43 47.35
C ARG A 5 4.61 -51.41 46.75
N VAL A 6 3.41 -51.22 47.29
CA VAL A 6 2.45 -50.22 46.78
C VAL A 6 2.91 -48.80 47.08
N TRP A 7 3.56 -48.55 48.20
CA TRP A 7 4.11 -47.27 48.55
C TRP A 7 5.31 -46.86 47.69
N LEU A 8 6.19 -47.82 47.37
CA LEU A 8 7.34 -47.60 46.49
C LEU A 8 6.92 -47.30 45.04
N THR A 9 5.93 -48.01 44.53
CA THR A 9 5.44 -47.74 43.15
C THR A 9 4.69 -46.41 43.05
N ARG A 10 3.93 -46.00 44.07
CA ARG A 10 3.28 -44.65 44.10
C ARG A 10 4.31 -43.51 44.23
N GLY A 11 5.35 -43.70 45.01
CA GLY A 11 6.46 -42.73 45.11
C GLY A 11 7.20 -42.54 43.79
N LEU A 12 7.46 -43.64 43.08
CA LEU A 12 8.16 -43.61 41.79
C LEU A 12 7.32 -42.92 40.68
N ILE A 13 6.01 -43.12 40.67
CA ILE A 13 5.08 -42.47 39.73
C ILE A 13 4.98 -40.97 40.02
N LEU A 14 4.92 -40.54 41.28
CA LEU A 14 4.88 -39.16 41.68
C LEU A 14 6.19 -38.41 41.34
N THR A 15 7.35 -39.02 41.53
CA THR A 15 8.64 -38.42 41.15
C THR A 15 8.81 -38.36 39.65
N SER A 16 8.35 -39.36 38.89
CA SER A 16 8.37 -39.33 37.41
C SER A 16 7.46 -38.25 36.85
N LEU A 17 6.28 -38.02 37.42
CA LEU A 17 5.35 -36.99 37.02
C LEU A 17 5.88 -35.57 37.33
N SER A 18 6.63 -35.41 38.44
CA SER A 18 7.28 -34.14 38.78
C SER A 18 8.45 -33.79 37.86
N LEU A 19 9.19 -34.76 37.34
CA LEU A 19 10.25 -34.55 36.36
C LEU A 19 9.73 -34.17 34.96
N LEU A 20 8.52 -34.57 34.61
CA LEU A 20 7.87 -34.16 33.34
C LEU A 20 7.36 -32.73 33.38
N LEU A 21 7.18 -32.15 34.57
CA LEU A 21 6.69 -30.74 34.72
C LEU A 21 7.84 -29.72 34.74
N THR A 22 9.10 -30.13 34.78
CA THR A 22 10.26 -29.25 34.72
C THR A 22 10.81 -29.05 33.30
N SER A 23 10.10 -29.51 32.28
CA SER A 23 10.39 -29.09 30.91
C SER A 23 10.10 -27.57 30.84
N CYS A 24 11.14 -26.75 30.99
CA CYS A 24 11.08 -25.32 30.75
C CYS A 24 10.70 -25.07 29.30
N ILE A 25 9.43 -25.07 29.02
CA ILE A 25 8.91 -24.42 27.80
C ILE A 25 9.13 -22.94 28.03
N SER A 26 10.25 -22.42 27.60
CA SER A 26 10.46 -20.98 27.49
C SER A 26 9.57 -20.47 26.33
N ILE A 27 8.29 -20.24 26.62
CA ILE A 27 7.42 -19.50 25.73
C ILE A 27 7.93 -18.06 25.77
N ASN A 28 8.66 -17.65 24.75
CA ASN A 28 8.96 -16.26 24.51
C ASN A 28 7.63 -15.53 24.17
N LEU A 29 6.91 -15.12 25.21
CA LEU A 29 5.66 -14.35 25.10
C LEU A 29 5.90 -12.88 24.75
N LEU A 30 7.15 -12.43 24.75
CA LEU A 30 7.46 -11.09 24.25
C LEU A 30 7.52 -11.17 22.74
N PRO A 31 6.74 -10.36 22.02
CA PRO A 31 6.96 -10.16 20.60
C PRO A 31 8.38 -9.58 20.48
N THR A 32 9.34 -10.44 20.12
CA THR A 32 10.61 -9.93 19.60
C THR A 32 10.21 -8.93 18.54
N GLU A 33 10.63 -7.67 18.66
CA GLU A 33 10.46 -6.69 17.59
C GLU A 33 11.01 -7.36 16.34
N ARG A 34 10.10 -7.85 15.51
CA ARG A 34 10.45 -8.53 14.26
C ARG A 34 10.87 -7.45 13.28
N GLY A 35 12.07 -6.92 13.49
CA GLY A 35 12.64 -5.91 12.64
C GLY A 35 12.74 -6.42 11.21
N LEU A 36 12.47 -5.55 10.26
CA LEU A 36 12.67 -5.84 8.84
C LEU A 36 14.07 -6.41 8.61
N GLN A 37 14.16 -7.53 7.88
CA GLN A 37 15.44 -8.15 7.51
C GLN A 37 15.93 -7.53 6.19
N GLU A 38 17.23 -7.27 6.12
CA GLU A 38 17.87 -6.83 4.90
C GLU A 38 18.17 -8.04 4.01
N LYS A 39 17.85 -7.92 2.73
CA LYS A 39 18.23 -8.86 1.68
C LYS A 39 19.05 -8.13 0.63
N VAL A 40 20.28 -8.56 0.42
CA VAL A 40 21.10 -8.13 -0.70
C VAL A 40 20.59 -8.81 -1.97
N LEU A 41 20.36 -8.02 -3.02
CA LEU A 41 19.88 -8.48 -4.32
C LEU A 41 21.00 -8.53 -5.36
N SER A 42 21.97 -7.62 -5.26
CA SER A 42 23.16 -7.58 -6.12
C SER A 42 24.23 -6.63 -5.55
N GLY A 43 25.45 -6.72 -6.07
CA GLY A 43 26.54 -5.82 -5.70
C GLY A 43 27.15 -6.12 -4.33
N GLU A 44 27.07 -7.35 -3.86
CA GLU A 44 27.56 -7.80 -2.54
C GLU A 44 29.00 -7.31 -2.27
N GLY A 45 29.24 -6.85 -1.03
CA GLY A 45 30.53 -6.33 -0.56
C GLY A 45 30.78 -4.86 -0.93
N ALA A 46 29.85 -4.14 -1.53
CA ALA A 46 30.00 -2.70 -1.73
C ALA A 46 29.75 -1.93 -0.43
N LYS A 47 30.46 -0.80 -0.26
CA LYS A 47 30.36 0.05 0.94
C LYS A 47 29.01 0.75 1.02
N ASP A 48 28.51 1.26 -0.10
CA ASP A 48 27.30 2.06 -0.20
C ASP A 48 26.11 1.18 -0.60
N LYS A 49 24.91 1.51 -0.13
CA LYS A 49 23.68 0.77 -0.38
C LYS A 49 22.66 1.60 -1.13
N LEU A 50 21.97 0.95 -2.07
CA LEU A 50 20.79 1.45 -2.75
C LEU A 50 19.57 0.62 -2.29
N LEU A 51 18.62 1.26 -1.61
CA LEU A 51 17.43 0.59 -1.11
C LEU A 51 16.31 0.62 -2.14
N LEU A 52 15.78 -0.56 -2.48
CA LEU A 52 14.57 -0.71 -3.30
C LEU A 52 13.35 -0.84 -2.41
N VAL A 53 12.36 0.02 -2.65
CA VAL A 53 11.11 0.08 -1.89
C VAL A 53 9.93 -0.13 -2.83
N PRO A 54 9.31 -1.33 -2.85
CA PRO A 54 8.18 -1.59 -3.73
C PRO A 54 6.89 -0.96 -3.20
N ILE A 55 6.11 -0.38 -4.12
CA ILE A 55 4.76 0.16 -3.90
C ILE A 55 3.86 -0.42 -5.00
N ASN A 56 3.29 -1.59 -4.71
CA ASN A 56 2.54 -2.36 -5.69
C ASN A 56 1.08 -2.52 -5.27
N GLY A 57 0.19 -2.63 -6.26
CA GLY A 57 -1.24 -2.87 -6.04
C GLY A 57 -1.95 -1.69 -5.40
N PHE A 58 -2.97 -1.94 -4.58
CA PHE A 58 -3.77 -0.90 -3.95
C PHE A 58 -3.03 -0.22 -2.80
N ILE A 59 -2.94 1.12 -2.83
CA ILE A 59 -2.36 1.91 -1.73
C ILE A 59 -3.42 2.09 -0.65
N GLY A 60 -3.30 1.33 0.43
CA GLY A 60 -4.25 1.31 1.53
C GLY A 60 -3.59 1.44 2.90
N ASP A 61 -4.42 1.74 3.89
CA ASP A 61 -4.09 1.80 5.31
C ASP A 61 -5.03 0.82 6.03
N GLN A 62 -5.00 -0.43 5.61
CA GLN A 62 -5.85 -1.46 6.19
C GLN A 62 -5.04 -2.33 7.13
N THR A 63 -5.04 -1.97 8.39
CA THR A 63 -4.94 -2.97 9.44
C THR A 63 -6.21 -3.81 9.35
N SER A 64 -6.17 -4.91 8.60
CA SER A 64 -7.25 -5.89 8.71
C SER A 64 -7.29 -6.31 10.17
N ARG A 65 -8.35 -5.92 10.88
CA ARG A 65 -8.71 -6.47 12.19
C ARG A 65 -9.19 -7.92 12.00
N GLY A 66 -8.34 -8.73 11.34
CA GLY A 66 -8.45 -10.18 11.30
C GLY A 66 -7.77 -10.74 12.54
N LEU A 67 -8.22 -11.89 12.98
CA LEU A 67 -7.57 -12.63 14.06
C LEU A 67 -6.08 -12.79 13.73
N PRO A 68 -5.16 -12.56 14.70
CA PRO A 68 -3.71 -12.50 14.45
C PRO A 68 -3.12 -13.74 13.76
N PHE A 69 -3.81 -14.89 13.81
CA PHE A 69 -3.40 -16.14 13.18
C PHE A 69 -3.82 -16.28 11.71
N LEU A 70 -4.65 -15.37 11.18
CA LEU A 70 -5.08 -15.37 9.76
C LEU A 70 -4.22 -14.45 8.87
N GLY A 71 -3.04 -14.03 9.36
CA GLY A 71 -2.05 -13.29 8.57
C GLY A 71 -2.58 -11.96 8.05
N GLY A 72 -2.77 -10.98 8.94
CA GLY A 72 -3.00 -9.60 8.54
C GLY A 72 -1.84 -9.12 7.65
N LYS A 73 -2.08 -8.86 6.37
CA LYS A 73 -1.07 -8.22 5.51
C LYS A 73 -0.86 -6.81 6.01
N ASP A 74 0.39 -6.45 6.27
CA ASP A 74 0.76 -5.08 6.58
C ASP A 74 0.25 -4.15 5.49
N ASP A 75 -0.33 -3.04 5.94
CA ASP A 75 -0.75 -2.01 5.02
C ASP A 75 0.46 -1.28 4.40
N THR A 76 0.23 -0.64 3.25
CA THR A 76 1.27 0.08 2.53
C THR A 76 1.90 1.18 3.38
N VAL A 77 1.11 1.90 4.17
CA VAL A 77 1.57 3.02 5.01
C VAL A 77 2.50 2.53 6.11
N THR A 78 2.11 1.47 6.84
CA THR A 78 2.92 0.89 7.94
C THR A 78 4.23 0.32 7.38
N ARG A 79 4.17 -0.40 6.27
CA ARG A 79 5.35 -0.98 5.62
C ARG A 79 6.34 0.11 5.13
N ILE A 80 5.86 1.16 4.48
CA ILE A 80 6.71 2.27 4.03
C ILE A 80 7.31 2.99 5.21
N ARG A 81 6.54 3.28 6.26
CA ARG A 81 7.05 3.90 7.50
C ARG A 81 8.17 3.10 8.14
N ALA A 82 7.98 1.80 8.32
CA ALA A 82 8.99 0.91 8.90
C ALA A 82 10.26 0.85 8.03
N THR A 83 10.09 0.77 6.70
CA THR A 83 11.18 0.76 5.73
C THR A 83 12.01 2.05 5.78
N LEU A 84 11.37 3.21 5.73
CA LEU A 84 12.07 4.50 5.77
C LEU A 84 12.72 4.75 7.14
N ARG A 85 12.07 4.35 8.23
CA ARG A 85 12.69 4.41 9.58
C ARG A 85 13.96 3.58 9.64
N LYS A 86 13.95 2.35 9.13
CA LYS A 86 15.15 1.50 9.11
C LYS A 86 16.24 2.10 8.21
N ALA A 87 15.86 2.62 7.05
CA ALA A 87 16.81 3.27 6.13
C ALA A 87 17.49 4.49 6.76
N SER A 88 16.77 5.29 7.56
CA SER A 88 17.35 6.45 8.24
C SER A 88 18.35 6.11 9.34
N GLN A 89 18.38 4.84 9.77
CA GLN A 89 19.31 4.34 10.80
C GLN A 89 20.56 3.67 10.19
N ASP A 90 20.58 3.42 8.87
CA ASP A 90 21.72 2.82 8.18
C ASP A 90 22.50 3.88 7.39
N PRO A 91 23.68 4.32 7.89
CA PRO A 91 24.49 5.34 7.22
C PRO A 91 25.07 4.89 5.87
N LYS A 92 24.98 3.59 5.54
CA LYS A 92 25.41 3.06 4.24
C LYS A 92 24.35 3.26 3.16
N VAL A 93 23.09 3.51 3.51
CA VAL A 93 22.02 3.80 2.54
C VAL A 93 22.25 5.20 1.96
N ARG A 94 22.60 5.25 0.67
CA ARG A 94 22.93 6.49 -0.05
C ARG A 94 21.86 6.93 -1.05
N GLY A 95 20.89 6.07 -1.32
CA GLY A 95 19.77 6.36 -2.21
C GLY A 95 18.61 5.40 -2.01
N ILE A 96 17.43 5.85 -2.39
CA ILE A 96 16.20 5.03 -2.37
C ILE A 96 15.58 5.06 -3.76
N VAL A 97 15.13 3.90 -4.23
CA VAL A 97 14.28 3.77 -5.41
C VAL A 97 12.93 3.23 -4.98
N LEU A 98 11.88 4.03 -5.17
CA LEU A 98 10.50 3.60 -5.06
C LEU A 98 10.14 2.86 -6.34
N LEU A 99 9.94 1.55 -6.27
CA LEU A 99 9.46 0.74 -7.40
C LEU A 99 7.94 0.77 -7.39
N ILE A 100 7.35 1.53 -8.30
CA ILE A 100 5.90 1.81 -8.30
C ILE A 100 5.23 1.03 -9.42
N ASP A 101 4.25 0.20 -9.03
CA ASP A 101 3.37 -0.49 -9.95
C ASP A 101 1.95 -0.57 -9.33
N SER A 102 1.19 0.50 -9.51
CA SER A 102 -0.07 0.71 -8.80
C SER A 102 -1.02 1.61 -9.58
N ALA A 103 -2.28 1.27 -9.57
CA ALA A 103 -3.38 2.10 -10.09
C ALA A 103 -3.83 3.20 -9.10
N GLY A 104 -3.22 3.27 -7.91
CA GLY A 104 -3.60 4.19 -6.86
C GLY A 104 -4.19 3.50 -5.63
N GLY A 105 -5.03 4.24 -4.89
CA GLY A 105 -5.60 3.72 -3.65
C GLY A 105 -6.46 4.74 -2.90
N SER A 106 -6.57 4.59 -1.58
CA SER A 106 -7.31 5.57 -0.78
C SER A 106 -6.59 6.93 -0.73
N VAL A 107 -7.36 8.00 -0.73
CA VAL A 107 -6.85 9.38 -0.66
C VAL A 107 -5.90 9.54 0.53
N THR A 108 -6.37 9.19 1.73
CA THR A 108 -5.60 9.37 2.97
C THR A 108 -4.33 8.51 3.02
N ALA A 109 -4.38 7.26 2.52
CA ALA A 109 -3.19 6.41 2.50
C ALA A 109 -2.14 6.96 1.53
N SER A 110 -2.55 7.42 0.35
CA SER A 110 -1.65 8.04 -0.64
C SER A 110 -0.99 9.30 -0.09
N ASP A 111 -1.76 10.17 0.58
CA ASP A 111 -1.25 11.37 1.22
C ASP A 111 -0.27 11.05 2.37
N ARG A 112 -0.59 10.07 3.21
CA ARG A 112 0.31 9.62 4.28
C ARG A 112 1.63 9.07 3.74
N VAL A 113 1.61 8.27 2.67
CA VAL A 113 2.84 7.76 2.03
C VAL A 113 3.64 8.91 1.42
N TYR A 114 2.99 9.84 0.71
CA TYR A 114 3.63 11.06 0.20
C TYR A 114 4.33 11.84 1.32
N HIS A 115 3.63 12.10 2.43
CA HIS A 115 4.17 12.82 3.57
C HIS A 115 5.38 12.10 4.20
N LEU A 116 5.31 10.77 4.37
CA LEU A 116 6.42 9.97 4.92
C LEU A 116 7.68 10.10 4.05
N ILE A 117 7.55 10.05 2.73
CA ILE A 117 8.66 10.19 1.79
C ILE A 117 9.25 11.60 1.85
N ARG A 118 8.40 12.63 1.82
CA ARG A 118 8.83 14.04 1.92
C ARG A 118 9.55 14.32 3.24
N GLU A 119 9.04 13.81 4.33
CA GLU A 119 9.66 13.96 5.66
C GLU A 119 11.01 13.25 5.73
N PHE A 120 11.10 12.02 5.20
CA PHE A 120 12.35 11.27 5.11
C PHE A 120 13.41 12.05 4.32
N LYS A 121 13.08 12.53 3.11
CA LYS A 121 13.99 13.33 2.29
C LYS A 121 14.51 14.57 3.03
N ARG A 122 13.59 15.31 3.65
CA ARG A 122 13.95 16.53 4.40
C ARG A 122 14.89 16.26 5.57
N LYS A 123 14.73 15.13 6.27
CA LYS A 123 15.53 14.79 7.46
C LYS A 123 16.86 14.13 7.10
N SER A 124 16.89 13.27 6.11
CA SER A 124 18.08 12.46 5.77
C SER A 124 18.97 13.08 4.69
N GLY A 125 18.41 13.91 3.82
CA GLY A 125 19.10 14.39 2.62
C GLY A 125 19.40 13.28 1.58
N ILE A 126 18.92 12.05 1.81
CA ILE A 126 19.13 10.92 0.91
C ILE A 126 18.22 11.10 -0.31
N PRO A 127 18.75 11.01 -1.55
CA PRO A 127 17.95 11.12 -2.76
C PRO A 127 16.96 9.94 -2.88
N VAL A 128 15.73 10.27 -3.27
CA VAL A 128 14.65 9.32 -3.53
C VAL A 128 14.20 9.47 -4.96
N ILE A 129 14.26 8.39 -5.74
CA ILE A 129 13.78 8.35 -7.12
C ILE A 129 12.59 7.41 -7.21
N ALA A 130 11.52 7.85 -7.87
CA ALA A 130 10.41 6.98 -8.23
C ALA A 130 10.70 6.35 -9.61
N MET A 131 10.61 5.02 -9.70
CA MET A 131 10.66 4.25 -10.94
C MET A 131 9.32 3.56 -11.14
N VAL A 132 8.57 4.01 -12.12
CA VAL A 132 7.27 3.43 -12.47
C VAL A 132 7.50 2.26 -13.43
N GLY A 133 6.95 1.09 -13.08
CA GLY A 133 6.86 -0.08 -13.92
C GLY A 133 5.73 0.03 -14.95
N ASP A 134 4.75 -0.86 -14.89
CA ASP A 134 3.63 -0.83 -15.83
C ASP A 134 2.72 0.37 -15.57
N MET A 135 2.44 0.67 -14.30
CA MET A 135 1.48 1.71 -13.92
C MET A 135 1.89 2.52 -12.69
N GLY A 136 1.73 3.84 -12.80
CA GLY A 136 1.84 4.79 -11.69
C GLY A 136 0.73 5.84 -11.77
N ALA A 137 -0.52 5.41 -11.61
CA ALA A 137 -1.68 6.27 -11.84
C ALA A 137 -2.33 6.75 -10.53
N SER A 138 -2.99 7.92 -10.57
CA SER A 138 -3.80 8.45 -9.49
C SER A 138 -3.04 8.53 -8.15
N GLY A 139 -3.46 7.84 -7.07
CA GLY A 139 -2.73 7.82 -5.79
C GLY A 139 -1.28 7.36 -5.91
N ALA A 140 -0.94 6.51 -6.89
CA ALA A 140 0.43 6.12 -7.15
C ALA A 140 1.24 7.27 -7.79
N TYR A 141 0.62 8.06 -8.67
CA TYR A 141 1.25 9.27 -9.19
C TYR A 141 1.41 10.34 -8.10
N TYR A 142 0.41 10.49 -7.22
CA TYR A 142 0.50 11.35 -6.03
C TYR A 142 1.72 11.01 -5.17
N VAL A 143 1.97 9.72 -4.95
CA VAL A 143 3.14 9.23 -4.22
C VAL A 143 4.43 9.46 -5.02
N SER A 144 4.40 9.22 -6.34
CA SER A 144 5.59 9.37 -7.20
C SER A 144 6.17 10.78 -7.16
N VAL A 145 5.31 11.81 -7.13
CA VAL A 145 5.77 13.21 -7.11
C VAL A 145 6.36 13.65 -5.76
N ALA A 146 6.39 12.77 -4.73
CA ALA A 146 7.17 12.99 -3.51
C ALA A 146 8.66 12.78 -3.73
N ALA A 147 9.07 12.03 -4.75
CA ALA A 147 10.46 11.75 -5.11
C ALA A 147 11.20 13.00 -5.63
N ASP A 148 12.51 12.91 -5.82
CA ASP A 148 13.32 13.97 -6.44
C ASP A 148 13.19 13.91 -7.96
N GLU A 149 13.14 12.71 -8.53
CA GLU A 149 12.88 12.46 -9.94
C GLU A 149 11.83 11.34 -10.09
N VAL A 150 11.00 11.47 -11.12
CA VAL A 150 10.05 10.42 -11.54
C VAL A 150 10.52 9.84 -12.87
N TRP A 151 10.95 8.60 -12.83
CA TRP A 151 11.34 7.81 -13.99
C TRP A 151 10.23 6.86 -14.37
N VAL A 152 10.06 6.63 -15.67
CA VAL A 152 9.07 5.70 -16.20
C VAL A 152 9.69 4.76 -17.22
N HIS A 153 9.22 3.52 -17.27
CA HIS A 153 9.55 2.61 -18.37
C HIS A 153 8.93 3.13 -19.68
N PRO A 154 9.50 2.85 -20.86
CA PRO A 154 8.95 3.34 -22.15
C PRO A 154 7.47 3.01 -22.40
N THR A 155 6.97 1.95 -21.78
CA THR A 155 5.57 1.49 -21.90
C THR A 155 4.69 1.82 -20.70
N SER A 156 5.24 2.52 -19.70
CA SER A 156 4.48 2.90 -18.50
C SER A 156 3.28 3.78 -18.81
N VAL A 157 2.28 3.67 -17.96
CA VAL A 157 1.10 4.55 -17.93
C VAL A 157 1.09 5.31 -16.60
N VAL A 158 0.92 6.64 -16.67
CA VAL A 158 0.90 7.52 -15.49
C VAL A 158 -0.22 8.55 -15.58
N GLY A 159 -0.37 9.38 -14.55
CA GLY A 159 -1.37 10.45 -14.53
C GLY A 159 -2.61 10.07 -13.74
N SER A 160 -3.80 10.17 -14.32
CA SER A 160 -5.08 10.02 -13.61
C SER A 160 -5.13 10.94 -12.38
N ILE A 161 -4.77 12.23 -12.59
CA ILE A 161 -4.81 13.25 -11.54
C ILE A 161 -6.27 13.62 -11.33
N GLY A 162 -6.86 13.06 -10.26
CA GLY A 162 -8.28 13.20 -9.99
C GLY A 162 -8.73 12.38 -8.77
N VAL A 163 -9.98 12.60 -8.38
CA VAL A 163 -10.66 11.93 -7.26
C VAL A 163 -11.94 11.30 -7.76
N VAL A 164 -12.25 10.12 -7.29
CA VAL A 164 -13.53 9.46 -7.54
C VAL A 164 -14.14 8.96 -6.23
N ILE A 165 -15.45 9.09 -6.11
CA ILE A 165 -16.25 8.42 -5.09
C ILE A 165 -17.07 7.34 -5.79
N PHE A 166 -16.77 6.07 -5.51
CA PHE A 166 -17.59 4.97 -6.00
C PHE A 166 -18.85 4.86 -5.14
N ASN A 167 -20.00 4.96 -5.79
CA ASN A 167 -21.29 4.73 -5.19
C ASN A 167 -22.16 3.91 -6.14
N VAL A 168 -22.75 2.82 -5.64
CA VAL A 168 -23.61 1.92 -6.40
C VAL A 168 -24.97 1.90 -5.71
N GLY A 169 -26.03 2.27 -6.43
CA GLY A 169 -27.41 2.18 -5.96
C GLY A 169 -28.05 0.83 -6.33
N VAL A 170 -28.70 0.19 -5.36
CA VAL A 170 -29.43 -1.08 -5.57
C VAL A 170 -30.94 -0.95 -5.42
N THR A 171 -31.47 0.25 -5.30
CA THR A 171 -32.90 0.57 -5.10
C THR A 171 -33.82 -0.11 -6.12
N GLY A 172 -33.46 -0.03 -7.42
CA GLY A 172 -34.27 -0.66 -8.48
C GLY A 172 -34.29 -2.20 -8.40
N LEU A 173 -33.21 -2.82 -7.90
CA LEU A 173 -33.20 -4.27 -7.64
C LEU A 173 -34.09 -4.61 -6.45
N MET A 174 -33.97 -3.86 -5.35
CA MET A 174 -34.79 -4.05 -4.13
C MET A 174 -36.28 -4.00 -4.44
N GLN A 175 -36.72 -3.02 -5.23
CA GLN A 175 -38.11 -2.90 -5.67
C GLN A 175 -38.59 -4.14 -6.45
N LYS A 176 -37.76 -4.70 -7.33
CA LYS A 176 -38.11 -5.89 -8.12
C LYS A 176 -38.27 -7.16 -7.28
N ILE A 177 -37.54 -7.26 -6.16
CA ILE A 177 -37.57 -8.45 -5.29
C ILE A 177 -38.39 -8.24 -4.01
N GLY A 178 -39.10 -7.09 -3.86
CA GLY A 178 -39.93 -6.80 -2.72
C GLY A 178 -39.18 -6.52 -1.41
N VAL A 179 -37.93 -6.02 -1.48
CA VAL A 179 -37.13 -5.61 -0.31
C VAL A 179 -37.29 -4.11 -0.09
N GLU A 180 -37.56 -3.71 1.15
CA GLU A 180 -37.68 -2.31 1.55
C GLU A 180 -36.59 -1.91 2.53
N ASP A 181 -36.06 -0.70 2.38
CA ASP A 181 -35.21 -0.09 3.39
C ASP A 181 -36.09 0.52 4.49
N ARG A 182 -35.87 0.08 5.72
CA ARG A 182 -36.60 0.56 6.93
C ARG A 182 -35.63 1.23 7.91
N SER A 183 -34.51 1.74 7.44
CA SER A 183 -33.51 2.43 8.27
C SER A 183 -34.10 3.72 8.86
N LEU A 184 -33.73 4.01 10.11
CA LEU A 184 -34.06 5.24 10.81
C LEU A 184 -32.77 6.01 11.06
N ALA A 185 -32.73 7.29 10.69
CA ALA A 185 -31.56 8.14 10.83
C ALA A 185 -31.85 9.37 11.69
N SER A 186 -30.84 9.89 12.38
CA SER A 186 -30.94 11.10 13.20
C SER A 186 -31.06 12.41 12.39
N GLY A 187 -30.82 12.35 11.09
CA GLY A 187 -30.91 13.49 10.19
C GLY A 187 -30.78 13.03 8.72
N PRO A 188 -31.19 13.90 7.75
CA PRO A 188 -31.31 13.52 6.35
C PRO A 188 -29.99 13.05 5.75
N GLU A 189 -28.89 13.76 6.04
CA GLU A 189 -27.58 13.48 5.45
C GLU A 189 -26.85 12.30 6.12
N LYS A 190 -27.42 11.71 7.18
CA LYS A 190 -26.79 10.58 7.87
C LYS A 190 -26.72 9.31 7.00
N GLU A 191 -27.59 9.24 6.00
CA GLU A 191 -27.68 8.13 5.06
C GLU A 191 -27.16 8.53 3.66
N MET A 192 -26.51 9.71 3.54
CA MET A 192 -25.90 10.17 2.31
C MET A 192 -24.98 9.09 1.71
N GLY A 193 -25.21 8.76 0.43
CA GLY A 193 -24.48 7.71 -0.27
C GLY A 193 -24.88 6.29 0.10
N SER A 194 -25.99 6.07 0.83
CA SER A 194 -26.55 4.74 1.04
C SER A 194 -26.85 4.06 -0.30
N PRO A 195 -26.44 2.80 -0.52
CA PRO A 195 -26.81 2.05 -1.72
C PRO A 195 -28.31 1.71 -1.78
N LEU A 196 -29.01 1.80 -0.64
CA LEU A 196 -30.41 1.39 -0.47
C LEU A 196 -31.41 2.51 -0.80
N LYS A 197 -30.92 3.75 -0.98
CA LYS A 197 -31.74 4.94 -1.29
C LYS A 197 -31.28 5.61 -2.59
N PRO A 198 -32.19 6.24 -3.32
CA PRO A 198 -31.79 7.10 -4.45
C PRO A 198 -30.91 8.25 -3.94
N MET A 199 -29.85 8.55 -4.68
CA MET A 199 -29.01 9.71 -4.41
C MET A 199 -29.77 11.00 -4.75
N THR A 200 -29.91 11.89 -3.79
CA THR A 200 -30.54 13.20 -3.97
C THR A 200 -29.61 14.18 -4.66
N ASP A 201 -30.14 15.33 -5.11
CA ASP A 201 -29.29 16.39 -5.67
C ASP A 201 -28.46 17.09 -4.58
N GLU A 202 -28.95 17.13 -3.34
CA GLU A 202 -28.18 17.57 -2.16
C GLU A 202 -26.99 16.64 -1.90
N ASP A 203 -27.20 15.30 -1.86
CA ASP A 203 -26.13 14.32 -1.73
C ASP A 203 -25.04 14.53 -2.79
N LYS A 204 -25.47 14.72 -4.06
CA LYS A 204 -24.51 14.97 -5.18
C LYS A 204 -23.71 16.23 -4.96
N SER A 205 -24.36 17.32 -4.52
CA SER A 205 -23.72 18.60 -4.24
C SER A 205 -22.67 18.47 -3.13
N LEU A 206 -23.03 17.81 -2.03
CA LEU A 206 -22.13 17.57 -0.90
C LEU A 206 -20.94 16.69 -1.32
N PHE A 207 -21.16 15.59 -2.04
CA PHE A 207 -20.07 14.77 -2.56
C PHE A 207 -19.19 15.50 -3.55
N GLN A 208 -19.77 16.34 -4.43
CA GLN A 208 -18.98 17.14 -5.37
C GLN A 208 -18.11 18.17 -4.65
N GLY A 209 -18.58 18.75 -3.57
CA GLY A 209 -17.78 19.62 -2.69
C GLY A 209 -16.56 18.88 -2.14
N LEU A 210 -16.75 17.68 -1.55
CA LEU A 210 -15.66 16.85 -1.06
C LEU A 210 -14.67 16.45 -2.15
N ILE A 211 -15.16 16.07 -3.34
CA ILE A 211 -14.32 15.75 -4.50
C ILE A 211 -13.48 16.96 -4.89
N SER A 212 -14.08 18.14 -4.92
CA SER A 212 -13.41 19.38 -5.34
C SER A 212 -12.26 19.75 -4.38
N ASP A 213 -12.47 19.65 -3.07
CA ASP A 213 -11.45 19.93 -2.06
C ASP A 213 -10.27 18.95 -2.15
N LEU A 214 -10.56 17.64 -2.24
CA LEU A 214 -9.52 16.62 -2.36
C LEU A 214 -8.78 16.69 -3.70
N TYR A 215 -9.49 17.05 -4.77
CA TYR A 215 -8.89 17.29 -6.08
C TYR A 215 -7.96 18.50 -6.05
N ALA A 216 -8.38 19.61 -5.43
CA ALA A 216 -7.55 20.80 -5.29
C ALA A 216 -6.23 20.48 -4.56
N GLN A 217 -6.28 19.67 -3.50
CA GLN A 217 -5.08 19.20 -2.81
C GLN A 217 -4.15 18.39 -3.73
N PHE A 218 -4.69 17.46 -4.51
CA PHE A 218 -3.88 16.67 -5.45
C PHE A 218 -3.26 17.57 -6.53
N PHE A 219 -4.07 18.43 -7.10
CA PHE A 219 -3.66 19.41 -8.12
C PHE A 219 -2.49 20.27 -7.63
N ASP A 220 -2.61 20.85 -6.42
CA ASP A 220 -1.60 21.70 -5.82
C ASP A 220 -0.28 20.95 -5.55
N ILE A 221 -0.38 19.70 -5.12
CA ILE A 221 0.80 18.85 -4.89
C ILE A 221 1.52 18.60 -6.21
N VAL A 222 0.80 18.27 -7.28
CA VAL A 222 1.43 18.06 -8.59
C VAL A 222 2.02 19.36 -9.11
N SER A 223 1.26 20.48 -9.09
CA SER A 223 1.73 21.79 -9.55
C SER A 223 3.06 22.17 -8.88
N ARG A 224 3.13 22.06 -7.54
CA ARG A 224 4.31 22.43 -6.77
C ARG A 224 5.51 21.49 -7.00
N ASN A 225 5.28 20.18 -6.97
CA ASN A 225 6.40 19.23 -7.09
C ASN A 225 6.90 19.06 -8.52
N ARG A 226 6.04 19.27 -9.52
CA ARG A 226 6.42 19.25 -10.93
C ARG A 226 6.78 20.64 -11.48
N GLN A 227 6.61 21.69 -10.69
CA GLN A 227 6.85 23.07 -11.08
C GLN A 227 6.07 23.46 -12.37
N ILE A 228 4.85 22.94 -12.48
CA ILE A 228 3.95 23.24 -13.60
C ILE A 228 2.96 24.32 -13.16
N ALA A 229 2.87 25.41 -13.91
CA ALA A 229 1.93 26.48 -13.62
C ALA A 229 0.47 25.97 -13.63
N PRO A 230 -0.41 26.48 -12.73
CA PRO A 230 -1.78 25.98 -12.59
C PRO A 230 -2.61 26.00 -13.89
N ASP A 231 -2.47 27.03 -14.70
CA ASP A 231 -3.14 27.17 -15.99
C ASP A 231 -2.67 26.13 -17.02
N VAL A 232 -1.39 25.76 -17.00
CA VAL A 232 -0.80 24.70 -17.83
C VAL A 232 -1.20 23.31 -17.32
N LEU A 233 -1.25 23.12 -15.99
CA LEU A 233 -1.61 21.84 -15.40
C LEU A 233 -3.10 21.53 -15.53
N LYS A 234 -3.97 22.54 -15.46
CA LYS A 234 -5.42 22.35 -15.44
C LYS A 234 -5.97 21.45 -16.56
N PRO A 235 -5.61 21.63 -17.84
CA PRO A 235 -6.07 20.75 -18.92
C PRO A 235 -5.44 19.35 -18.88
N LEU A 236 -4.36 19.14 -18.08
CA LEU A 236 -3.68 17.87 -17.95
C LEU A 236 -4.20 17.05 -16.75
N ALA A 237 -4.89 17.69 -15.82
CA ALA A 237 -5.34 17.13 -14.55
C ALA A 237 -6.85 16.85 -14.52
N ASP A 238 -7.42 16.35 -15.60
CA ASP A 238 -8.84 16.02 -15.75
C ASP A 238 -9.17 14.53 -15.48
N GLY A 239 -8.23 13.80 -14.87
CA GLY A 239 -8.38 12.38 -14.59
C GLY A 239 -7.84 11.45 -15.69
N ARG A 240 -7.37 11.99 -16.83
CA ARG A 240 -6.82 11.17 -17.92
C ARG A 240 -5.46 10.56 -17.57
N ILE A 241 -5.14 9.47 -18.27
CA ILE A 241 -3.83 8.82 -18.21
C ILE A 241 -2.96 9.22 -19.40
N TYR A 242 -1.66 9.03 -19.23
CA TYR A 242 -0.63 9.38 -20.21
C TYR A 242 0.32 8.22 -20.44
N THR A 243 0.73 8.04 -21.68
CA THR A 243 1.91 7.21 -21.99
C THR A 243 3.18 7.89 -21.50
N ALA A 244 4.27 7.14 -21.36
CA ALA A 244 5.56 7.66 -20.94
C ALA A 244 5.98 8.91 -21.76
N ARG A 245 5.85 8.86 -23.08
CA ARG A 245 6.21 10.00 -23.96
C ARG A 245 5.34 11.22 -23.77
N GLN A 246 4.02 11.02 -23.60
CA GLN A 246 3.10 12.12 -23.32
C GLN A 246 3.41 12.76 -21.96
N ALA A 247 3.65 11.94 -20.93
CA ALA A 247 3.98 12.41 -19.60
C ALA A 247 5.30 13.20 -19.58
N LEU A 248 6.33 12.74 -20.29
CA LEU A 248 7.60 13.45 -20.43
C LEU A 248 7.41 14.80 -21.16
N LYS A 249 6.64 14.82 -22.25
CA LYS A 249 6.33 16.05 -23.02
C LYS A 249 5.63 17.11 -22.15
N HIS A 250 4.80 16.68 -21.22
CA HIS A 250 4.06 17.56 -20.32
C HIS A 250 4.74 17.79 -18.96
N HIS A 251 6.01 17.39 -18.81
CA HIS A 251 6.79 17.50 -17.56
C HIS A 251 6.15 16.81 -16.35
N LEU A 252 5.23 15.87 -16.59
CA LEU A 252 4.66 15.03 -15.53
C LEU A 252 5.66 14.01 -14.99
N VAL A 253 6.66 13.66 -15.78
CA VAL A 253 7.79 12.79 -15.40
C VAL A 253 9.11 13.40 -15.89
N ASP A 254 10.24 12.94 -15.33
CA ASP A 254 11.55 13.51 -15.62
C ASP A 254 12.30 12.74 -16.70
N ARG A 255 12.13 11.40 -16.73
CA ARG A 255 12.90 10.55 -17.65
C ARG A 255 12.12 9.31 -18.05
N ILE A 256 12.43 8.85 -19.26
CA ILE A 256 12.06 7.53 -19.76
C ILE A 256 13.34 6.71 -19.83
N GLY A 257 13.33 5.51 -19.27
CA GLY A 257 14.49 4.63 -19.28
C GLY A 257 14.25 3.27 -18.66
N TYR A 258 15.25 2.44 -18.75
CA TYR A 258 15.28 1.11 -18.17
C TYR A 258 16.04 1.10 -16.83
N ARG A 259 16.00 -0.03 -16.15
CA ARG A 259 16.69 -0.21 -14.87
C ARG A 259 18.19 0.13 -14.95
N ASP A 260 18.85 -0.26 -16.02
CA ASP A 260 20.30 -0.03 -16.17
C ASP A 260 20.62 1.45 -16.36
N ASP A 261 19.78 2.18 -17.10
CA ASP A 261 19.88 3.65 -17.23
C ASP A 261 19.76 4.33 -15.87
N LEU A 262 18.78 3.90 -15.06
CA LEU A 262 18.59 4.39 -13.71
C LEU A 262 19.80 4.06 -12.81
N ILE A 263 20.34 2.86 -12.88
CA ILE A 263 21.54 2.46 -12.12
C ILE A 263 22.73 3.34 -12.48
N HIS A 264 22.97 3.58 -13.76
CA HIS A 264 24.04 4.47 -14.21
C HIS A 264 23.82 5.92 -13.75
N HIS A 265 22.59 6.41 -13.79
CA HIS A 265 22.25 7.74 -13.27
C HIS A 265 22.49 7.84 -11.76
N LEU A 266 22.06 6.85 -10.99
CA LEU A 266 22.23 6.82 -9.54
C LEU A 266 23.71 6.77 -9.13
N LYS A 267 24.56 6.03 -9.84
CA LYS A 267 26.01 6.03 -9.57
C LYS A 267 26.61 7.43 -9.69
N ARG A 268 26.20 8.18 -10.72
CA ARG A 268 26.64 9.58 -10.89
C ARG A 268 26.08 10.49 -9.81
N LEU A 269 24.78 10.38 -9.54
CA LEU A 269 24.07 11.20 -8.55
C LEU A 269 24.65 11.03 -7.13
N MET A 270 24.97 9.80 -6.76
CA MET A 270 25.52 9.48 -5.43
C MET A 270 27.06 9.56 -5.36
N HIS A 271 27.74 9.85 -6.49
CA HIS A 271 29.20 9.85 -6.61
C HIS A 271 29.86 8.54 -6.17
N VAL A 272 29.24 7.39 -6.54
CA VAL A 272 29.74 6.04 -6.19
C VAL A 272 29.99 5.20 -7.44
N GLN A 273 31.01 4.34 -7.38
CA GLN A 273 31.30 3.39 -8.47
C GLN A 273 30.45 2.13 -8.36
N ARG A 274 30.19 1.68 -7.13
CA ARG A 274 29.46 0.46 -6.82
C ARG A 274 28.58 0.68 -5.60
N PHE A 275 27.44 0.01 -5.55
CA PHE A 275 26.57 -0.10 -4.38
C PHE A 275 25.95 -1.49 -4.30
N GLU A 276 25.65 -1.93 -3.09
CA GLU A 276 24.75 -3.05 -2.84
C GLU A 276 23.33 -2.60 -3.12
N VAL A 277 22.62 -3.34 -3.94
CA VAL A 277 21.18 -3.19 -4.08
C VAL A 277 20.50 -4.03 -3.02
N ILE A 278 19.80 -3.39 -2.10
CA ILE A 278 19.17 -4.05 -0.98
C ILE A 278 17.65 -3.86 -0.98
N ARG A 279 16.96 -4.74 -0.28
CA ARG A 279 15.53 -4.64 0.01
C ARG A 279 15.28 -5.09 1.45
N TYR A 280 14.44 -4.38 2.18
CA TYR A 280 13.97 -4.84 3.47
C TYR A 280 12.74 -5.73 3.30
N ARG A 281 12.72 -6.87 3.99
CA ARG A 281 11.60 -7.83 4.03
C ARG A 281 11.25 -8.10 5.48
N GLU A 282 9.99 -8.39 5.71
CA GLU A 282 9.59 -9.01 6.96
C GLU A 282 10.23 -10.39 7.08
N PRO A 283 10.64 -10.79 8.31
CA PRO A 283 11.10 -12.13 8.51
C PRO A 283 9.98 -13.08 8.10
N PHE A 284 10.31 -14.03 7.24
CA PHE A 284 9.41 -15.12 6.89
C PHE A 284 9.16 -15.92 8.17
N LEU A 285 7.99 -15.76 8.75
CA LEU A 285 7.48 -16.76 9.67
C LEU A 285 7.19 -18.00 8.84
N ALA A 286 8.09 -18.96 8.89
CA ALA A 286 7.67 -20.32 8.60
C ALA A 286 6.45 -20.55 9.49
N SER A 287 5.26 -20.58 8.88
CA SER A 287 4.07 -21.09 9.54
C SER A 287 4.36 -22.58 9.77
N THR A 288 5.04 -22.89 10.88
CA THR A 288 5.17 -24.23 11.40
C THR A 288 3.81 -24.68 11.94
N GLY A 289 2.81 -24.61 11.11
CA GLY A 289 1.55 -25.30 11.27
C GLY A 289 1.66 -26.61 10.50
N ILE A 290 1.43 -27.71 11.17
CA ILE A 290 1.41 -29.09 10.64
C ILE A 290 0.51 -29.27 9.40
N PHE A 291 -0.18 -28.20 8.96
CA PHE A 291 -1.06 -28.13 7.78
C PHE A 291 -0.75 -26.93 6.86
N GLY A 292 0.48 -26.41 6.86
CA GLY A 292 0.90 -25.33 5.99
C GLY A 292 1.06 -25.81 4.54
N SER A 293 0.01 -25.75 3.74
CA SER A 293 0.14 -25.80 2.28
C SER A 293 0.62 -24.43 1.81
N GLU A 294 1.82 -24.38 1.21
CA GLU A 294 2.27 -23.27 0.39
C GLU A 294 1.30 -23.12 -0.80
N SER A 295 0.41 -22.15 -0.72
CA SER A 295 -0.26 -21.65 -1.91
C SER A 295 0.12 -20.18 -2.08
N SER A 296 1.32 -19.96 -2.64
CA SER A 296 1.65 -18.71 -3.32
C SER A 296 0.97 -18.70 -4.69
N LEU A 297 -0.35 -18.66 -4.69
CA LEU A 297 -1.12 -18.31 -5.87
C LEU A 297 -1.39 -16.80 -5.75
N ASP A 298 -0.48 -15.99 -6.30
CA ASP A 298 -0.82 -14.67 -6.84
C ASP A 298 -1.78 -14.91 -8.01
N SER A 299 -3.04 -15.23 -7.69
CA SER A 299 -4.05 -15.45 -8.71
C SER A 299 -4.74 -14.13 -9.05
N PRO A 300 -5.05 -13.89 -10.33
CA PRO A 300 -5.89 -12.74 -10.75
C PRO A 300 -7.24 -12.69 -10.02
N LEU A 301 -7.74 -13.82 -9.51
CA LEU A 301 -8.92 -13.94 -8.65
C LEU A 301 -8.75 -13.28 -7.27
N ALA A 302 -7.54 -13.19 -6.72
CA ALA A 302 -7.29 -12.50 -5.45
C ALA A 302 -7.46 -10.98 -5.59
N ASP A 303 -7.14 -10.42 -6.75
CA ASP A 303 -7.33 -8.98 -7.01
C ASP A 303 -8.80 -8.66 -7.35
N ALA A 304 -9.52 -9.56 -8.01
CA ALA A 304 -10.97 -9.47 -8.17
C ALA A 304 -11.70 -9.55 -6.82
N GLY A 305 -11.24 -10.40 -5.90
CA GLY A 305 -11.74 -10.47 -4.53
C GLY A 305 -11.50 -9.20 -3.71
N LYS A 306 -10.37 -8.52 -3.93
CA LYS A 306 -10.09 -7.22 -3.31
C LYS A 306 -10.98 -6.11 -3.87
N ALA A 307 -11.25 -6.12 -5.17
CA ALA A 307 -12.20 -5.20 -5.82
C ALA A 307 -13.63 -5.45 -5.33
N ALA A 308 -14.05 -6.72 -5.19
CA ALA A 308 -15.34 -7.07 -4.60
C ALA A 308 -15.42 -6.66 -3.11
N GLY A 309 -14.33 -6.76 -2.35
CA GLY A 309 -14.24 -6.28 -0.97
C GLY A 309 -14.40 -4.76 -0.83
N LEU A 310 -14.12 -3.98 -1.86
CA LEU A 310 -14.42 -2.55 -1.93
C LEU A 310 -15.92 -2.28 -2.05
N LEU A 311 -16.64 -3.16 -2.75
CA LEU A 311 -18.10 -3.08 -2.92
C LEU A 311 -18.86 -3.52 -1.66
N THR A 312 -18.24 -4.33 -0.80
CA THR A 312 -18.86 -4.84 0.45
C THR A 312 -18.60 -3.96 1.67
N LYS A 313 -17.76 -2.93 1.57
CA LYS A 313 -17.66 -1.89 2.61
C LYS A 313 -18.90 -1.02 2.53
N SER A 314 -19.67 -1.04 3.59
CA SER A 314 -20.85 -0.18 3.74
C SER A 314 -20.42 1.29 3.75
N GLY A 315 -20.69 2.00 2.66
CA GLY A 315 -20.51 3.45 2.52
C GLY A 315 -19.58 3.90 1.40
N PRO A 316 -19.70 5.16 0.99
CA PRO A 316 -18.90 5.76 -0.09
C PRO A 316 -17.42 5.82 0.30
N THR A 317 -16.56 5.33 -0.57
CA THR A 317 -15.09 5.33 -0.37
C THR A 317 -14.46 6.33 -1.32
N MET A 318 -13.71 7.30 -0.79
CA MET A 318 -12.97 8.28 -1.56
C MET A 318 -11.63 7.71 -2.01
N LEU A 319 -11.39 7.71 -3.32
CA LEU A 319 -10.24 7.04 -3.92
C LEU A 319 -9.49 7.97 -4.88
N TYR A 320 -8.18 7.89 -4.81
CA TYR A 320 -7.26 8.16 -5.90
C TYR A 320 -7.01 6.82 -6.61
N LEU A 321 -7.94 6.40 -7.47
CA LEU A 321 -7.88 5.11 -8.15
C LEU A 321 -8.22 5.26 -9.63
N TRP A 322 -7.37 4.75 -10.50
CA TRP A 322 -7.68 4.54 -11.90
C TRP A 322 -8.34 3.16 -12.09
N SER A 323 -9.56 3.16 -12.63
CA SER A 323 -10.36 1.94 -12.81
C SER A 323 -10.98 1.88 -14.20
N PRO A 324 -10.34 1.23 -15.16
CA PRO A 324 -10.79 1.22 -16.56
C PRO A 324 -12.06 0.40 -16.82
N GLY A 325 -12.62 -0.30 -15.84
CA GLY A 325 -13.74 -1.22 -16.04
C GLY A 325 -15.10 -0.78 -15.52
N PHE A 326 -15.21 0.37 -14.81
CA PHE A 326 -16.46 0.78 -14.16
C PHE A 326 -17.27 1.85 -14.90
N SER A 327 -16.82 2.32 -16.07
CA SER A 327 -17.57 3.30 -16.88
C SER A 327 -18.56 2.66 -17.86
N GLY A 328 -19.00 1.43 -17.63
CA GLY A 328 -20.02 0.78 -18.42
C GLY A 328 -21.37 1.44 -18.25
N SER A 329 -21.75 2.36 -19.15
CA SER A 329 -23.14 2.76 -19.31
C SER A 329 -23.96 1.52 -19.67
N ILE A 330 -24.63 0.95 -18.70
CA ILE A 330 -25.73 0.00 -18.98
C ILE A 330 -26.84 0.86 -19.57
N LYS A 331 -27.01 0.77 -20.90
CA LYS A 331 -28.19 1.32 -21.60
C LYS A 331 -29.43 0.53 -21.21
#